data_9e88190f1e75c80e2f69603551d93433
#
_entry.id   9e88190f1e75c80e2f69603551d93433
#
_cell.length_a   1.000
_cell.length_b   1.000
_cell.length_c   1.000
_cell.angle_alpha   90.00
_cell.angle_beta   90.00
_cell.angle_gamma   90.00
#
_symmetry.space_group_name_H-M   'P 1'
#
loop_
_entity.id
_entity.type
_entity.pdbx_description
1 polymer ?
#
loop_
_entity_poly.entity_id
_entity_poly.type
_entity_poly.pdbx_seq_one_letter_code
_entity_poly.pdbx_strand_id
1 'polypeptide(L)'
;MSARNVYISRRNFMKAGAVAAAMASLSVPAMAAPAGEENCLWSNITPRRSTQYGPVVGLDQGESLVWYGIPYGAAPVGELRWQAPQDPAVWTEAKDCTAPSEVAYQYGSGAIGTEDCLKLDVYTTPNAHKLPVLVFIHGGNNQTGNTKEILGSELVVRDNCVFVTLDYRLGLFGFNC
;
A
#
# COMPACT_ATOMS: atom_id res chain seq x y z
N MET A 1 -9.73 -36.88 3.66
CA MET A 1 -9.06 -36.10 4.74
C MET A 1 -9.74 -34.74 4.75
N SER A 2 -10.51 -34.45 5.80
CA SER A 2 -11.37 -33.26 5.88
C SER A 2 -10.54 -32.07 6.41
N ALA A 3 -10.45 -31.00 5.64
CA ALA A 3 -9.86 -29.74 6.09
C ALA A 3 -10.76 -29.09 7.15
N ARG A 4 -10.30 -29.00 8.38
CA ARG A 4 -10.99 -28.29 9.45
C ARG A 4 -10.79 -26.79 9.26
N ASN A 5 -11.87 -26.08 8.96
CA ASN A 5 -11.88 -24.60 9.04
C ASN A 5 -11.67 -24.18 10.49
N VAL A 6 -10.51 -23.61 10.78
CA VAL A 6 -10.23 -23.02 12.09
C VAL A 6 -10.73 -21.59 12.09
N TYR A 7 -11.90 -21.37 12.67
CA TYR A 7 -12.41 -20.02 12.95
C TYR A 7 -11.68 -19.46 14.17
N ILE A 8 -10.83 -18.46 13.97
CA ILE A 8 -10.20 -17.71 15.07
C ILE A 8 -11.16 -16.56 15.45
N SER A 9 -11.76 -16.63 16.65
CA SER A 9 -12.60 -15.53 17.15
C SER A 9 -11.75 -14.30 17.49
N ARG A 10 -12.34 -13.09 17.38
CA ARG A 10 -11.67 -11.81 17.75
C ARG A 10 -11.00 -11.87 19.13
N ARG A 11 -11.61 -12.57 20.08
CA ARG A 11 -11.11 -12.71 21.46
C ARG A 11 -9.84 -13.61 21.52
N ASN A 12 -9.72 -14.59 20.65
CA ASN A 12 -8.54 -15.48 20.59
C ASN A 12 -7.39 -14.82 19.82
N PHE A 13 -7.69 -13.96 18.84
CA PHE A 13 -6.70 -13.14 18.14
C PHE A 13 -6.02 -12.15 19.10
N MET A 14 -6.79 -11.48 19.95
CA MET A 14 -6.26 -10.56 20.97
C MET A 14 -5.41 -11.28 22.04
N LYS A 15 -5.74 -12.53 22.37
CA LYS A 15 -4.94 -13.33 23.31
C LYS A 15 -3.63 -13.85 22.70
N ALA A 16 -3.59 -14.14 21.41
CA ALA A 16 -2.37 -14.53 20.71
C ALA A 16 -1.35 -13.38 20.63
N GLY A 17 -1.81 -12.12 20.48
CA GLY A 17 -0.96 -10.93 20.53
C GLY A 17 -0.28 -10.69 21.87
N ALA A 18 -0.95 -11.02 22.99
CA ALA A 18 -0.40 -10.85 24.34
C ALA A 18 0.68 -11.88 24.71
N VAL A 19 0.65 -13.06 24.10
CA VAL A 19 1.66 -14.13 24.36
C VAL A 19 2.95 -13.88 23.58
N ALA A 20 2.91 -13.21 22.43
CA ALA A 20 4.09 -12.87 21.65
C ALA A 20 4.99 -11.81 22.32
N ALA A 21 4.44 -10.97 23.21
CA ALA A 21 5.20 -9.95 23.93
C ALA A 21 6.05 -10.51 25.10
N ALA A 22 5.79 -11.72 25.58
CA ALA A 22 6.46 -12.31 26.74
C ALA A 22 7.70 -13.17 26.42
N MET A 23 8.04 -13.40 25.15
CA MET A 23 9.15 -14.25 24.72
C MET A 23 10.38 -13.49 24.17
N ALA A 24 10.47 -12.18 24.37
CA ALA A 24 11.55 -11.34 23.83
C ALA A 24 12.74 -11.11 24.80
N SER A 25 13.01 -12.01 25.74
CA SER A 25 14.14 -11.88 26.68
C SER A 25 15.21 -12.98 26.55
N LEU A 26 15.49 -13.44 25.33
CA LEU A 26 16.68 -14.25 25.06
C LEU A 26 17.69 -13.40 24.29
N SER A 27 18.76 -13.03 24.99
CA SER A 27 19.91 -12.30 24.46
C SER A 27 20.61 -13.07 23.34
N VAL A 28 20.49 -12.58 22.11
CA VAL A 28 21.33 -12.97 20.98
C VAL A 28 22.51 -11.99 20.92
N PRO A 29 23.77 -12.43 20.77
CA PRO A 29 24.91 -11.51 20.70
C PRO A 29 24.77 -10.59 19.48
N ALA A 30 24.93 -9.29 19.70
CA ALA A 30 24.89 -8.27 18.70
C ALA A 30 26.03 -8.45 17.69
N MET A 31 25.72 -8.84 16.48
CA MET A 31 26.59 -8.56 15.34
C MET A 31 26.49 -7.08 15.02
N ALA A 32 27.64 -6.41 15.02
CA ALA A 32 27.73 -4.98 14.72
C ALA A 32 27.14 -4.69 13.34
N ALA A 33 26.10 -3.87 13.32
CA ALA A 33 25.59 -3.26 12.09
C ALA A 33 26.59 -2.21 11.61
N PRO A 34 26.78 -2.01 10.29
CA PRO A 34 27.66 -0.98 9.78
C PRO A 34 27.15 0.40 10.21
N ALA A 35 28.05 1.21 10.75
CA ALA A 35 27.78 2.59 11.13
C ALA A 35 27.37 3.41 9.90
N GLY A 36 26.18 4.00 9.97
CA GLY A 36 25.61 4.81 8.91
C GLY A 36 24.17 5.25 9.20
N GLU A 37 23.71 5.17 10.44
CA GLU A 37 22.46 5.82 10.83
C GLU A 37 22.71 7.30 11.07
N GLU A 38 22.54 8.10 10.02
CA GLU A 38 22.35 9.53 10.18
C GLU A 38 21.10 9.74 11.04
N ASN A 39 21.28 10.39 12.18
CA ASN A 39 20.24 10.91 13.06
C ASN A 39 19.36 11.88 12.25
N CYS A 40 18.31 11.38 11.61
CA CYS A 40 17.31 12.18 10.96
C CYS A 40 16.50 12.94 12.01
N LEU A 41 16.88 14.20 12.24
CA LEU A 41 16.01 15.18 12.87
C LEU A 41 14.74 15.31 12.03
N TRP A 42 13.64 14.78 12.54
CA TRP A 42 12.32 14.75 11.89
C TRP A 42 11.64 16.12 11.89
N SER A 43 12.19 17.09 11.16
CA SER A 43 11.53 18.35 10.92
C SER A 43 11.56 18.67 9.42
N ASN A 44 10.40 18.53 8.76
CA ASN A 44 10.10 18.93 7.37
C ASN A 44 10.77 18.11 6.26
N ILE A 45 11.09 16.84 6.48
CA ILE A 45 11.60 15.98 5.41
C ILE A 45 10.43 15.20 4.82
N THR A 46 10.07 15.52 3.60
CA THR A 46 9.12 14.75 2.78
C THR A 46 9.56 13.28 2.75
N PRO A 47 8.74 12.31 3.16
CA PRO A 47 9.17 10.93 3.30
C PRO A 47 9.55 10.34 1.95
N ARG A 48 10.85 10.02 1.77
CA ARG A 48 11.37 9.39 0.57
C ARG A 48 11.58 7.90 0.81
N ARG A 49 11.18 7.07 -0.15
CA ARG A 49 11.39 5.62 -0.14
C ARG A 49 11.87 5.16 -1.50
N SER A 50 12.65 4.08 -1.52
CA SER A 50 13.03 3.39 -2.76
C SER A 50 12.10 2.20 -2.98
N THR A 51 11.59 2.08 -4.20
CA THR A 51 10.87 0.90 -4.69
C THR A 51 11.78 0.12 -5.65
N GLN A 52 11.36 -1.06 -6.07
CA GLN A 52 12.14 -1.81 -7.08
C GLN A 52 12.18 -1.11 -8.45
N TYR A 53 11.26 -0.17 -8.72
CA TYR A 53 11.19 0.55 -10.00
C TYR A 53 11.79 1.94 -9.92
N GLY A 54 11.95 2.51 -8.73
CA GLY A 54 12.53 3.82 -8.52
C GLY A 54 12.11 4.49 -7.22
N PRO A 55 12.68 5.65 -6.91
CA PRO A 55 12.35 6.36 -5.68
C PRO A 55 11.00 7.07 -5.76
N VAL A 56 10.33 7.19 -4.61
CA VAL A 56 9.06 7.90 -4.44
C VAL A 56 9.14 8.84 -3.24
N VAL A 57 8.40 9.93 -3.31
CA VAL A 57 8.25 10.91 -2.24
C VAL A 57 6.80 10.97 -1.82
N GLY A 58 6.52 10.79 -0.53
CA GLY A 58 5.18 10.79 0.03
C GLY A 58 4.88 12.04 0.85
N LEU A 59 3.77 11.99 1.56
CA LEU A 59 3.26 13.02 2.44
C LEU A 59 3.40 12.56 3.90
N ASP A 60 3.95 13.45 4.74
CA ASP A 60 3.97 13.30 6.19
C ASP A 60 2.70 13.96 6.77
N GLN A 61 1.88 13.17 7.45
CA GLN A 61 0.66 13.60 8.12
C GLN A 61 0.82 13.66 9.66
N GLY A 62 2.06 13.61 10.16
CA GLY A 62 2.39 13.57 11.57
C GLY A 62 2.37 12.16 12.14
N GLU A 63 1.23 11.62 12.48
CA GLU A 63 1.09 10.27 13.02
C GLU A 63 1.15 9.17 11.95
N SER A 64 0.96 9.52 10.69
CA SER A 64 1.05 8.61 9.55
C SER A 64 1.84 9.20 8.40
N LEU A 65 2.42 8.32 7.59
CA LEU A 65 3.04 8.62 6.31
C LEU A 65 2.21 7.99 5.20
N VAL A 66 2.08 8.69 4.08
CA VAL A 66 1.35 8.15 2.92
C VAL A 66 2.08 8.43 1.62
N TRP A 67 2.04 7.46 0.72
CA TRP A 67 2.47 7.57 -0.67
C TRP A 67 1.30 7.21 -1.56
N TYR A 68 0.80 8.19 -2.30
CA TYR A 68 -0.31 8.02 -3.22
C TYR A 68 0.16 7.68 -4.63
N GLY A 69 -0.60 6.87 -5.33
CA GLY A 69 -0.45 6.68 -6.77
C GLY A 69 0.88 6.06 -7.22
N ILE A 70 1.49 5.19 -6.42
CA ILE A 70 2.70 4.47 -6.84
C ILE A 70 2.33 3.50 -7.98
N PRO A 71 2.94 3.59 -9.18
CA PRO A 71 2.67 2.65 -10.25
C PRO A 71 3.13 1.24 -9.87
N TYR A 72 2.23 0.26 -9.97
CA TYR A 72 2.55 -1.16 -9.85
C TYR A 72 2.48 -1.90 -11.19
N GLY A 73 1.99 -1.23 -12.23
CA GLY A 73 1.95 -1.69 -13.60
C GLY A 73 2.19 -0.55 -14.58
N ALA A 74 2.59 -0.87 -15.80
CA ALA A 74 2.64 0.09 -16.90
C ALA A 74 1.22 0.60 -17.20
N ALA A 75 1.10 1.87 -17.61
CA ALA A 75 -0.17 2.45 -17.99
C ALA A 75 -0.85 1.60 -19.10
N PRO A 76 -2.03 1.03 -18.85
CA PRO A 76 -2.70 0.12 -19.79
C PRO A 76 -3.46 0.90 -20.88
N VAL A 77 -2.75 1.76 -21.60
CA VAL A 77 -3.28 2.65 -22.63
C VAL A 77 -2.76 2.26 -24.02
N GLY A 78 -3.43 2.69 -25.07
CA GLY A 78 -3.01 2.44 -26.45
C GLY A 78 -2.84 0.94 -26.73
N GLU A 79 -1.64 0.53 -27.13
CA GLU A 79 -1.31 -0.87 -27.46
C GLU A 79 -1.36 -1.81 -26.24
N LEU A 80 -1.25 -1.27 -25.02
CA LEU A 80 -1.35 -2.05 -23.78
C LEU A 80 -2.79 -2.18 -23.28
N ARG A 81 -3.76 -1.49 -23.89
CA ARG A 81 -5.18 -1.64 -23.56
C ARG A 81 -5.60 -3.08 -23.82
N TRP A 82 -6.28 -3.71 -22.84
CA TRP A 82 -6.75 -5.10 -22.85
C TRP A 82 -5.63 -6.17 -22.89
N GLN A 83 -4.36 -5.76 -22.91
CA GLN A 83 -3.25 -6.70 -22.80
C GLN A 83 -3.04 -7.14 -21.33
N ALA A 84 -2.30 -8.23 -21.13
CA ALA A 84 -1.83 -8.60 -19.81
C ALA A 84 -1.01 -7.45 -19.19
N PRO A 85 -1.12 -7.23 -17.85
CA PRO A 85 -0.34 -6.20 -17.19
C PRO A 85 1.16 -6.38 -17.44
N GLN A 86 1.84 -5.26 -17.67
CA GLN A 86 3.30 -5.20 -17.83
C GLN A 86 3.90 -4.49 -16.62
N ASP A 87 5.14 -4.78 -16.30
CA ASP A 87 5.87 -4.04 -15.27
C ASP A 87 6.01 -2.56 -15.64
N PRO A 88 5.96 -1.65 -14.68
CA PRO A 88 6.19 -0.23 -14.95
C PRO A 88 7.64 0.00 -15.37
N ALA A 89 7.86 1.00 -16.21
CA ALA A 89 9.23 1.41 -16.55
C ALA A 89 9.96 1.88 -15.29
N VAL A 90 11.24 1.53 -15.18
CA VAL A 90 12.12 2.01 -14.10
C VAL A 90 12.32 3.53 -14.23
N TRP A 91 12.32 4.23 -13.10
CA TRP A 91 12.58 5.67 -13.05
C TRP A 91 13.71 6.00 -12.07
N THR A 92 14.45 7.07 -12.38
CA THR A 92 15.62 7.51 -11.58
C THR A 92 15.32 8.70 -10.69
N GLU A 93 14.44 9.59 -11.16
CA GLU A 93 14.00 10.74 -10.37
C GLU A 93 12.86 10.35 -9.43
N ALA A 94 12.82 10.95 -8.24
CA ALA A 94 11.76 10.63 -7.30
C ALA A 94 10.39 11.06 -7.82
N LYS A 95 9.46 10.11 -7.94
CA LYS A 95 8.07 10.43 -8.26
C LYS A 95 7.40 11.12 -7.08
N ASP A 96 6.67 12.18 -7.36
CA ASP A 96 5.80 12.85 -6.40
C ASP A 96 4.56 11.99 -6.17
N CYS A 97 4.44 11.47 -4.95
CA CYS A 97 3.33 10.65 -4.47
C CYS A 97 2.64 11.34 -3.26
N THR A 98 2.63 12.68 -3.23
CA THR A 98 2.03 13.46 -2.14
C THR A 98 0.54 13.72 -2.30
N ALA A 99 -0.02 13.50 -3.49
CA ALA A 99 -1.42 13.72 -3.78
C ALA A 99 -2.09 12.46 -4.37
N PRO A 100 -3.37 12.20 -4.05
CA PRO A 100 -4.12 11.08 -4.61
C PRO A 100 -4.16 11.12 -6.14
N SER A 101 -3.97 9.96 -6.77
CA SER A 101 -4.13 9.78 -8.21
C SER A 101 -5.60 9.85 -8.64
N GLU A 102 -5.83 9.99 -9.95
CA GLU A 102 -7.14 9.75 -10.53
C GLU A 102 -7.55 8.28 -10.36
N VAL A 103 -8.84 8.06 -10.19
CA VAL A 103 -9.43 6.72 -10.08
C VAL A 103 -9.39 5.97 -11.42
N ALA A 104 -9.54 4.66 -11.40
CA ALA A 104 -9.72 3.88 -12.60
C ALA A 104 -10.95 4.36 -13.39
N TYR A 105 -10.85 4.35 -14.75
CA TYR A 105 -11.97 4.73 -15.60
C TYR A 105 -13.21 3.91 -15.26
N GLN A 106 -14.28 4.59 -14.95
CA GLN A 106 -15.54 3.98 -14.55
C GLN A 106 -16.73 4.86 -14.95
N TYR A 107 -17.90 4.27 -15.03
CA TYR A 107 -19.14 4.93 -15.38
C TYR A 107 -20.15 4.78 -14.25
N GLY A 108 -20.60 5.92 -13.72
CA GLY A 108 -21.64 6.01 -12.69
C GLY A 108 -22.70 7.01 -13.12
N SER A 109 -22.76 8.17 -12.51
CA SER A 109 -23.56 9.32 -12.98
C SER A 109 -22.97 10.04 -14.19
N GLY A 110 -21.85 9.55 -14.72
CA GLY A 110 -21.07 10.01 -15.86
C GLY A 110 -19.76 9.25 -15.92
N ALA A 111 -18.99 9.42 -16.99
CA ALA A 111 -17.65 8.86 -17.12
C ALA A 111 -16.67 9.67 -16.26
N ILE A 112 -15.89 8.97 -15.43
CA ILE A 112 -14.84 9.57 -14.58
C ILE A 112 -13.59 8.71 -14.60
N GLY A 113 -12.45 9.30 -14.21
CA GLY A 113 -11.19 8.59 -14.04
C GLY A 113 -10.38 8.43 -15.32
N THR A 114 -9.35 7.60 -15.24
CA THR A 114 -8.37 7.40 -16.31
C THR A 114 -8.08 5.91 -16.53
N GLU A 115 -7.64 5.57 -17.75
CA GLU A 115 -7.13 4.22 -18.02
C GLU A 115 -5.74 3.99 -17.37
N ASP A 116 -4.93 5.03 -17.15
CA ASP A 116 -3.67 4.97 -16.41
C ASP A 116 -3.94 4.82 -14.90
N CYS A 117 -4.46 3.67 -14.50
CA CYS A 117 -5.00 3.42 -13.16
C CYS A 117 -4.26 2.36 -12.36
N LEU A 118 -3.25 1.67 -12.92
CA LEU A 118 -2.54 0.61 -12.19
C LEU A 118 -1.60 1.21 -11.14
N LYS A 119 -2.20 1.81 -10.12
CA LYS A 119 -1.54 2.55 -9.05
C LYS A 119 -2.03 2.08 -7.70
N LEU A 120 -1.17 2.21 -6.70
CA LEU A 120 -1.50 1.85 -5.32
C LEU A 120 -1.10 2.99 -4.37
N ASP A 121 -1.77 3.03 -3.23
CA ASP A 121 -1.46 3.90 -2.12
C ASP A 121 -0.90 3.07 -0.97
N VAL A 122 0.13 3.58 -0.31
CA VAL A 122 0.75 2.94 0.87
C VAL A 122 0.68 3.88 2.05
N TYR A 123 0.19 3.37 3.16
CA TYR A 123 0.10 4.08 4.43
C TYR A 123 0.90 3.32 5.49
N THR A 124 1.56 4.06 6.38
CA THR A 124 2.26 3.48 7.52
C THR A 124 2.48 4.53 8.62
N THR A 125 3.00 4.12 9.78
CA THR A 125 3.46 5.03 10.82
C THR A 125 4.91 5.44 10.59
N PRO A 126 5.39 6.59 11.10
CA PRO A 126 6.77 7.05 10.89
C PRO A 126 7.85 6.05 11.30
N ASN A 127 7.63 5.31 12.38
CA ASN A 127 8.59 4.35 12.95
C ASN A 127 8.28 2.89 12.55
N ALA A 128 7.61 2.67 11.43
CA ALA A 128 7.24 1.34 10.96
C ALA A 128 8.48 0.46 10.73
N HIS A 129 8.52 -0.68 11.41
CA HIS A 129 9.56 -1.70 11.22
C HIS A 129 8.95 -3.09 11.35
N LYS A 130 9.08 -3.89 10.29
CA LYS A 130 8.56 -5.28 10.24
C LYS A 130 7.09 -5.41 10.64
N LEU A 131 6.28 -4.43 10.27
CA LEU A 131 4.85 -4.44 10.53
C LEU A 131 4.12 -5.40 9.59
N PRO A 132 2.97 -5.96 10.02
CA PRO A 132 2.11 -6.71 9.12
C PRO A 132 1.59 -5.80 8.00
N VAL A 133 1.42 -6.37 6.80
CA VAL A 133 0.88 -5.66 5.65
C VAL A 133 -0.56 -6.09 5.44
N LEU A 134 -1.47 -5.12 5.42
CA LEU A 134 -2.87 -5.30 5.07
C LEU A 134 -3.11 -4.73 3.68
N VAL A 135 -3.52 -5.58 2.75
CA VAL A 135 -3.86 -5.15 1.38
C VAL A 135 -5.37 -5.13 1.24
N PHE A 136 -5.91 -3.98 0.85
CA PHE A 136 -7.33 -3.79 0.55
C PHE A 136 -7.54 -3.71 -0.96
N ILE A 137 -8.40 -4.56 -1.46
CA ILE A 137 -8.88 -4.56 -2.84
C ILE A 137 -10.34 -4.13 -2.79
N HIS A 138 -10.64 -2.96 -3.34
CA HIS A 138 -11.98 -2.39 -3.28
C HIS A 138 -13.02 -3.22 -4.04
N GLY A 139 -14.28 -3.08 -3.63
CA GLY A 139 -15.43 -3.72 -4.26
C GLY A 139 -15.96 -2.94 -5.47
N GLY A 140 -17.27 -3.03 -5.73
CA GLY A 140 -17.95 -2.31 -6.80
C GLY A 140 -18.25 -3.15 -8.02
N ASN A 141 -18.31 -4.49 -7.86
CA ASN A 141 -18.70 -5.45 -8.91
C ASN A 141 -17.83 -5.34 -10.18
N ASN A 142 -16.55 -5.01 -10.01
CA ASN A 142 -15.58 -4.79 -11.09
C ASN A 142 -15.97 -3.64 -12.05
N GLN A 143 -16.89 -2.80 -11.69
CA GLN A 143 -17.40 -1.69 -12.51
C GLN A 143 -17.09 -0.32 -11.91
N THR A 144 -17.05 -0.24 -10.58
CA THR A 144 -16.81 1.00 -9.81
C THR A 144 -15.92 0.73 -8.61
N GLY A 145 -15.49 1.80 -7.95
CA GLY A 145 -14.69 1.76 -6.74
C GLY A 145 -13.34 2.46 -6.91
N ASN A 146 -12.61 2.62 -5.83
CA ASN A 146 -11.31 3.27 -5.84
C ASN A 146 -10.55 3.11 -4.52
N THR A 147 -9.28 3.55 -4.50
CA THR A 147 -8.38 3.50 -3.32
C THR A 147 -8.85 4.37 -2.15
N LYS A 148 -9.78 5.30 -2.34
CA LYS A 148 -10.20 6.30 -1.33
C LYS A 148 -11.35 5.83 -0.46
N GLU A 149 -11.82 4.59 -0.61
CA GLU A 149 -12.95 4.04 0.17
C GLU A 149 -12.61 3.85 1.63
N ILE A 150 -11.33 3.69 1.97
CA ILE A 150 -10.85 3.53 3.35
C ILE A 150 -9.77 4.56 3.65
N LEU A 151 -9.94 5.27 4.78
CA LEU A 151 -8.93 6.20 5.29
C LEU A 151 -7.78 5.41 5.94
N GLY A 152 -6.75 5.12 5.16
CA GLY A 152 -5.60 4.32 5.58
C GLY A 152 -4.82 4.94 6.74
N SER A 153 -4.76 6.27 6.83
CA SER A 153 -4.03 7.00 7.87
C SER A 153 -4.51 6.66 9.29
N GLU A 154 -5.82 6.67 9.53
CA GLU A 154 -6.38 6.30 10.83
C GLU A 154 -6.17 4.82 11.15
N LEU A 155 -6.30 3.96 10.14
CA LEU A 155 -6.15 2.52 10.29
C LEU A 155 -4.73 2.15 10.71
N VAL A 156 -3.69 2.71 10.09
CA VAL A 156 -2.30 2.36 10.41
C VAL A 156 -1.88 2.83 11.80
N VAL A 157 -2.39 3.96 12.25
CA VAL A 157 -2.15 4.48 13.62
C VAL A 157 -2.83 3.58 14.66
N ARG A 158 -4.07 3.18 14.42
CA ARG A 158 -4.84 2.35 15.35
C ARG A 158 -4.32 0.92 15.43
N ASP A 159 -4.03 0.30 14.29
CA ASP A 159 -3.76 -1.14 14.19
C ASP A 159 -2.27 -1.47 14.04
N ASN A 160 -1.40 -0.46 13.99
CA ASN A 160 0.06 -0.57 13.85
C ASN A 160 0.45 -1.54 12.71
N CYS A 161 0.06 -1.20 11.49
CA CYS A 161 0.29 -1.99 10.29
C CYS A 161 0.76 -1.11 9.13
N VAL A 162 1.20 -1.72 8.05
CA VAL A 162 1.27 -1.09 6.73
C VAL A 162 -0.04 -1.39 6.01
N PHE A 163 -0.72 -0.37 5.53
CA PHE A 163 -1.94 -0.53 4.75
C PHE A 163 -1.68 -0.16 3.30
N VAL A 164 -2.10 -1.03 2.40
CA VAL A 164 -1.99 -0.85 0.95
C VAL A 164 -3.38 -0.94 0.35
N THR A 165 -3.75 0.03 -0.47
CA THR A 165 -4.94 -0.02 -1.31
C THR A 165 -4.55 0.22 -2.76
N LEU A 166 -5.27 -0.35 -3.71
CA LEU A 166 -4.89 -0.30 -5.11
C LEU A 166 -6.09 -0.11 -6.01
N ASP A 167 -5.89 0.65 -7.09
CA ASP A 167 -6.83 0.73 -8.21
C ASP A 167 -6.48 -0.31 -9.25
N TYR A 168 -7.48 -0.94 -9.83
CA TYR A 168 -7.36 -1.90 -10.93
C TYR A 168 -8.32 -1.52 -12.06
N ARG A 169 -8.07 -2.03 -13.26
CA ARG A 169 -8.91 -1.77 -14.43
C ARG A 169 -10.34 -2.24 -14.17
N LEU A 170 -11.31 -1.40 -14.48
CA LEU A 170 -12.73 -1.64 -14.25
C LEU A 170 -13.52 -1.77 -15.55
N GLY A 171 -14.70 -2.35 -15.48
CA GLY A 171 -15.65 -2.46 -16.58
C GLY A 171 -15.01 -3.03 -17.84
N LEU A 172 -15.27 -2.40 -18.99
CA LEU A 172 -14.77 -2.85 -20.30
C LEU A 172 -13.24 -2.86 -20.43
N PHE A 173 -12.52 -2.06 -19.63
CA PHE A 173 -11.06 -1.99 -19.68
C PHE A 173 -10.39 -3.11 -18.89
N GLY A 174 -11.08 -3.72 -17.92
CA GLY A 174 -10.53 -4.76 -17.06
C GLY A 174 -11.20 -6.12 -17.20
N PHE A 175 -12.50 -6.15 -17.47
CA PHE A 175 -13.35 -7.34 -17.41
C PHE A 175 -14.18 -7.49 -18.71
N ASN A 176 -13.51 -7.38 -19.84
CA ASN A 176 -14.10 -7.64 -21.13
C ASN A 176 -14.00 -9.14 -21.43
N CYS A 177 -15.11 -9.87 -21.19
CA CYS A 177 -15.26 -11.28 -21.52
C CYS A 177 -16.15 -11.46 -22.73
#